data_3fc99e8b4559fa27fecd1a4c7875b7c9
#
_entry.id   3fc99e8b4559fa27fecd1a4c7875b7c9
#
_cell.length_a   1.000
_cell.length_b   1.000
_cell.length_c   1.000
_cell.angle_alpha   90.00
_cell.angle_beta   90.00
_cell.angle_gamma   90.00
#
_symmetry.space_group_name_H-M   'P 1'
#
loop_
_entity.id
_entity.type
_entity.pdbx_description
1 polymer ?
#
loop_
_entity_poly.entity_id
_entity_poly.type
_entity_poly.pdbx_seq_one_letter_code
_entity_poly.pdbx_strand_id
1 'polypeptide(L)'
;MKPLQPLRNIDAGVLNTALYETGPLDGTPVFLMHGFPYDIHAYAEVAPLLAARGCRVFVPYLRGFGPTRFLNHATLRSGEQAALGTDLLALMDALAIPKAVLAGYDWGGRAACVAAALWPKRCAGLVSLNSYNIQNISAAMTPDTAENEHSLWYQYYFHSERGRAGLTADRRAFCRLLWKLWSPTWQWDDTVFERSAAAFDNPDFVDVVIHSYRHRFGLVAGDLELLKIEKRGKSDNDISGIYYCLI
;
A
#
# COMPACT_ATOMS: atom_id res chain seq x y z
N MET A 1 20.86 8.81 3.48
CA MET A 1 20.19 7.87 2.53
C MET A 1 19.92 8.60 1.22
N LYS A 2 20.31 8.05 0.06
CA LYS A 2 20.08 8.67 -1.25
C LYS A 2 18.61 8.54 -1.65
N PRO A 3 18.00 9.53 -2.35
CA PRO A 3 16.67 9.38 -2.90
C PRO A 3 16.65 8.27 -3.95
N LEU A 4 15.52 7.54 -4.04
CA LEU A 4 15.29 6.56 -5.09
C LEU A 4 14.96 7.28 -6.41
N GLN A 5 15.95 7.39 -7.28
CA GLN A 5 15.89 8.12 -8.56
C GLN A 5 16.70 7.38 -9.63
N PRO A 6 16.36 7.51 -10.93
CA PRO A 6 15.23 8.29 -11.45
C PRO A 6 13.89 7.57 -11.24
N LEU A 7 12.80 8.33 -11.22
CA LEU A 7 11.45 7.77 -11.28
C LEU A 7 11.02 7.56 -12.72
N ARG A 8 10.19 6.55 -12.93
CA ARG A 8 9.50 6.24 -14.18
C ARG A 8 7.99 6.32 -13.94
N ASN A 9 7.24 6.84 -14.91
CA ASN A 9 5.79 6.83 -14.89
C ASN A 9 5.25 5.87 -15.94
N ILE A 10 4.17 5.16 -15.60
CA ILE A 10 3.50 4.21 -16.48
C ILE A 10 2.00 4.23 -16.24
N ASP A 11 1.22 4.26 -17.31
CA ASP A 11 -0.23 4.11 -17.24
C ASP A 11 -0.56 2.64 -16.98
N ALA A 12 -1.22 2.37 -15.86
CA ALA A 12 -1.54 1.05 -15.37
C ALA A 12 -2.95 1.04 -14.75
N GLY A 13 -3.89 0.39 -15.40
CA GLY A 13 -5.29 0.39 -14.98
C GLY A 13 -5.86 1.81 -14.92
N VAL A 14 -6.26 2.26 -13.72
CA VAL A 14 -6.84 3.59 -13.50
C VAL A 14 -5.81 4.65 -13.09
N LEU A 15 -4.53 4.28 -13.01
CA LEU A 15 -3.45 5.14 -12.52
C LEU A 15 -2.37 5.39 -13.56
N ASN A 16 -1.80 6.59 -13.53
CA ASN A 16 -0.45 6.87 -13.97
C ASN A 16 0.46 6.67 -12.75
N THR A 17 1.09 5.51 -12.68
CA THR A 17 1.88 5.08 -11.52
C THR A 17 3.32 5.54 -11.66
N ALA A 18 3.81 6.28 -10.67
CA ALA A 18 5.22 6.59 -10.52
C ALA A 18 5.93 5.48 -9.75
N LEU A 19 7.07 5.02 -10.24
CA LEU A 19 7.85 3.97 -9.60
C LEU A 19 9.36 4.17 -9.76
N TYR A 20 10.10 3.64 -8.80
CA TYR A 20 11.54 3.42 -8.92
C TYR A 20 11.77 1.99 -9.43
N GLU A 21 12.69 1.83 -10.38
CA GLU A 21 13.10 0.53 -10.92
C GLU A 21 14.62 0.40 -10.83
N THR A 22 15.10 -0.78 -10.40
CA THR A 22 16.54 -1.07 -10.31
C THR A 22 16.84 -2.55 -10.49
N GLY A 23 18.07 -2.87 -10.82
CA GLY A 23 18.53 -4.24 -11.07
C GLY A 23 18.55 -4.62 -12.55
N PRO A 24 19.02 -5.85 -12.88
CA PRO A 24 19.12 -6.32 -14.25
C PRO A 24 17.73 -6.54 -14.88
N LEU A 25 17.58 -6.22 -16.15
CA LEU A 25 16.29 -6.31 -16.88
C LEU A 25 15.76 -7.75 -16.97
N ASP A 26 16.64 -8.73 -16.99
CA ASP A 26 16.37 -10.17 -17.00
C ASP A 26 16.33 -10.80 -15.62
N GLY A 27 16.46 -9.98 -14.56
CA GLY A 27 16.43 -10.41 -13.17
C GLY A 27 15.07 -10.89 -12.70
N THR A 28 15.05 -11.65 -11.60
CA THR A 28 13.80 -12.07 -10.96
C THR A 28 12.96 -10.86 -10.56
N PRO A 29 11.72 -10.70 -11.07
CA PRO A 29 10.90 -9.55 -10.74
C PRO A 29 10.44 -9.55 -9.28
N VAL A 30 10.64 -8.43 -8.58
CA VAL A 30 10.23 -8.23 -7.19
C VAL A 30 9.52 -6.88 -7.06
N PHE A 31 8.31 -6.87 -6.56
CA PHE A 31 7.57 -5.65 -6.21
C PHE A 31 7.66 -5.39 -4.72
N LEU A 32 8.08 -4.18 -4.33
CA LEU A 32 8.18 -3.72 -2.96
C LEU A 32 7.15 -2.63 -2.71
N MET A 33 6.08 -2.97 -1.98
CA MET A 33 4.90 -2.12 -1.79
C MET A 33 4.92 -1.49 -0.39
N HIS A 34 4.97 -0.15 -0.32
CA HIS A 34 4.97 0.57 0.95
C HIS A 34 3.59 0.62 1.61
N GLY A 35 3.53 1.06 2.87
CA GLY A 35 2.31 1.27 3.64
C GLY A 35 1.99 2.73 3.92
N PHE A 36 0.91 2.98 4.66
CA PHE A 36 0.53 4.27 5.21
C PHE A 36 1.19 4.45 6.60
N PRO A 37 1.66 5.62 6.96
CA PRO A 37 1.95 6.80 6.15
C PRO A 37 3.43 6.86 5.76
N TYR A 38 3.82 6.04 4.82
CA TYR A 38 5.18 5.94 4.29
C TYR A 38 5.17 6.10 2.77
N ASP A 39 6.34 5.93 2.14
CA ASP A 39 6.47 5.98 0.69
C ASP A 39 7.55 5.00 0.20
N ILE A 40 7.96 5.14 -1.07
CA ILE A 40 8.98 4.27 -1.68
C ILE A 40 10.31 4.26 -0.91
N HIS A 41 10.64 5.34 -0.19
CA HIS A 41 11.91 5.44 0.54
C HIS A 41 12.03 4.49 1.73
N ALA A 42 10.91 3.85 2.17
CA ALA A 42 10.97 2.74 3.10
C ALA A 42 11.83 1.56 2.59
N TYR A 43 12.02 1.48 1.27
CA TYR A 43 12.84 0.45 0.62
C TYR A 43 14.19 0.96 0.10
N ALA A 44 14.64 2.15 0.50
CA ALA A 44 15.86 2.76 -0.01
C ALA A 44 17.13 1.93 0.25
N GLU A 45 17.12 1.09 1.28
CA GLU A 45 18.23 0.17 1.58
C GLU A 45 17.98 -1.24 1.00
N VAL A 46 16.74 -1.70 1.02
CA VAL A 46 16.39 -3.07 0.57
C VAL A 46 16.46 -3.21 -0.94
N ALA A 47 15.96 -2.23 -1.70
CA ALA A 47 15.92 -2.32 -3.16
C ALA A 47 17.31 -2.50 -3.80
N PRO A 48 18.37 -1.74 -3.41
CA PRO A 48 19.72 -1.96 -3.93
C PRO A 48 20.32 -3.32 -3.53
N LEU A 49 20.01 -3.82 -2.33
CA LEU A 49 20.50 -5.12 -1.88
C LEU A 49 19.92 -6.28 -2.71
N LEU A 50 18.64 -6.20 -3.05
CA LEU A 50 17.99 -7.19 -3.92
C LEU A 50 18.51 -7.08 -5.36
N ALA A 51 18.69 -5.85 -5.87
CA ALA A 51 19.24 -5.61 -7.19
C ALA A 51 20.66 -6.20 -7.32
N ALA A 52 21.51 -6.01 -6.31
CA ALA A 52 22.86 -6.58 -6.26
C ALA A 52 22.85 -8.13 -6.23
N ARG A 53 21.73 -8.75 -5.91
CA ARG A 53 21.53 -10.20 -5.95
C ARG A 53 20.81 -10.71 -7.20
N GLY A 54 20.74 -9.87 -8.22
CA GLY A 54 20.18 -10.25 -9.52
C GLY A 54 18.66 -10.13 -9.60
N CYS A 55 18.01 -9.44 -8.66
CA CYS A 55 16.57 -9.16 -8.77
C CYS A 55 16.33 -7.90 -9.61
N ARG A 56 15.26 -7.91 -10.39
CA ARG A 56 14.67 -6.72 -11.01
C ARG A 56 13.61 -6.16 -10.07
N VAL A 57 13.90 -5.05 -9.43
CA VAL A 57 13.11 -4.52 -8.31
C VAL A 57 12.27 -3.34 -8.74
N PHE A 58 10.99 -3.37 -8.44
CA PHE A 58 10.00 -2.33 -8.68
C PHE A 58 9.49 -1.80 -7.35
N VAL A 59 9.56 -0.48 -7.15
CA VAL A 59 9.09 0.18 -5.93
C VAL A 59 8.11 1.29 -6.33
N PRO A 60 6.81 0.97 -6.49
CA PRO A 60 5.82 1.95 -6.91
C PRO A 60 5.33 2.81 -5.74
N TYR A 61 4.97 4.07 -6.03
CA TYR A 61 4.08 4.83 -5.17
C TYR A 61 2.65 4.30 -5.30
N LEU A 62 2.03 4.01 -4.18
CA LEU A 62 0.62 3.60 -4.13
C LEU A 62 -0.31 4.74 -4.57
N ARG A 63 -1.58 4.39 -4.86
CA ARG A 63 -2.64 5.38 -5.13
C ARG A 63 -2.73 6.40 -4.00
N GLY A 64 -2.85 7.69 -4.35
CA GLY A 64 -2.87 8.78 -3.39
C GLY A 64 -1.51 9.17 -2.81
N PHE A 65 -0.39 8.62 -3.29
CA PHE A 65 0.96 8.94 -2.80
C PHE A 65 1.88 9.47 -3.91
N GLY A 66 2.76 10.38 -3.53
CA GLY A 66 3.84 10.89 -4.37
C GLY A 66 3.36 11.39 -5.74
N PRO A 67 4.09 11.11 -6.82
CA PRO A 67 3.70 11.52 -8.17
C PRO A 67 2.62 10.66 -8.83
N THR A 68 2.20 9.52 -8.24
CA THR A 68 1.11 8.69 -8.79
C THR A 68 -0.18 9.48 -8.89
N ARG A 69 -0.89 9.39 -10.02
CA ARG A 69 -2.13 10.13 -10.31
C ARG A 69 -3.20 9.23 -10.88
N PHE A 70 -4.46 9.53 -10.57
CA PHE A 70 -5.58 8.92 -11.29
C PHE A 70 -5.67 9.48 -12.70
N LEU A 71 -5.86 8.60 -13.69
CA LEU A 71 -5.98 8.97 -15.11
C LEU A 71 -7.30 9.71 -15.40
N ASN A 72 -8.34 9.45 -14.60
CA ASN A 72 -9.64 10.07 -14.77
C ASN A 72 -10.13 10.68 -13.46
N HIS A 73 -10.60 11.91 -13.53
CA HIS A 73 -11.17 12.63 -12.38
C HIS A 73 -12.45 11.97 -11.83
N ALA A 74 -13.20 11.26 -12.67
CA ALA A 74 -14.42 10.55 -12.27
C ALA A 74 -14.12 9.22 -11.52
N THR A 75 -12.89 8.70 -11.55
CA THR A 75 -12.54 7.49 -10.81
C THR A 75 -12.64 7.72 -9.31
N LEU A 76 -13.32 6.83 -8.61
CA LEU A 76 -13.44 6.89 -7.15
C LEU A 76 -12.05 6.85 -6.50
N ARG A 77 -11.78 7.78 -5.56
CA ARG A 77 -10.55 7.77 -4.76
C ARG A 77 -10.62 6.69 -3.68
N SER A 78 -10.90 5.47 -4.15
CA SER A 78 -10.99 4.31 -3.28
C SER A 78 -9.61 3.95 -2.71
N GLY A 79 -9.57 3.66 -1.39
CA GLY A 79 -8.42 3.07 -0.70
C GLY A 79 -8.73 1.65 -0.22
N GLU A 80 -9.71 0.97 -0.83
CA GLU A 80 -10.07 -0.41 -0.48
C GLU A 80 -9.00 -1.42 -0.88
N GLN A 81 -8.95 -2.56 -0.19
CA GLN A 81 -7.93 -3.58 -0.41
C GLN A 81 -8.00 -4.19 -1.81
N ALA A 82 -9.19 -4.34 -2.39
CA ALA A 82 -9.38 -4.81 -3.76
C ALA A 82 -8.74 -3.85 -4.77
N ALA A 83 -8.87 -2.55 -4.55
CA ALA A 83 -8.27 -1.53 -5.40
C ALA A 83 -6.74 -1.59 -5.36
N LEU A 84 -6.15 -1.73 -4.16
CA LEU A 84 -4.70 -1.87 -4.01
C LEU A 84 -4.15 -3.11 -4.72
N GLY A 85 -4.84 -4.26 -4.60
CA GLY A 85 -4.46 -5.49 -5.28
C GLY A 85 -4.60 -5.40 -6.80
N THR A 86 -5.67 -4.75 -7.28
CA THR A 86 -5.91 -4.55 -8.72
C THR A 86 -4.89 -3.59 -9.34
N ASP A 87 -4.47 -2.54 -8.63
CA ASP A 87 -3.41 -1.63 -9.08
C ASP A 87 -2.09 -2.36 -9.28
N LEU A 88 -1.73 -3.25 -8.32
CA LEU A 88 -0.52 -4.05 -8.44
C LEU A 88 -0.55 -4.95 -9.68
N LEU A 89 -1.67 -5.60 -9.94
CA LEU A 89 -1.82 -6.43 -11.14
C LEU A 89 -1.77 -5.61 -12.43
N ALA A 90 -2.48 -4.48 -12.47
CA ALA A 90 -2.46 -3.58 -13.62
C ALA A 90 -1.05 -3.05 -13.91
N LEU A 91 -0.28 -2.76 -12.85
CA LEU A 91 1.13 -2.37 -12.99
C LEU A 91 1.98 -3.53 -13.53
N MET A 92 1.79 -4.75 -13.04
CA MET A 92 2.46 -5.93 -13.58
C MET A 92 2.16 -6.14 -15.06
N ASP A 93 0.89 -5.93 -15.47
CA ASP A 93 0.46 -6.06 -16.87
C ASP A 93 1.09 -4.98 -17.75
N ALA A 94 1.07 -3.73 -17.31
CA ALA A 94 1.68 -2.61 -18.03
C ALA A 94 3.20 -2.75 -18.20
N LEU A 95 3.87 -3.44 -17.26
CA LEU A 95 5.29 -3.77 -17.30
C LEU A 95 5.59 -5.07 -18.06
N ALA A 96 4.57 -5.77 -18.55
CA ALA A 96 4.68 -7.11 -19.16
C ALA A 96 5.35 -8.14 -18.23
N ILE A 97 5.08 -8.07 -16.93
CA ILE A 97 5.60 -8.99 -15.91
C ILE A 97 4.52 -10.04 -15.60
N PRO A 98 4.63 -11.27 -16.13
CA PRO A 98 3.59 -12.29 -15.96
C PRO A 98 3.54 -12.86 -14.53
N LYS A 99 4.68 -12.87 -13.82
CA LYS A 99 4.81 -13.44 -12.48
C LYS A 99 5.96 -12.75 -11.73
N ALA A 100 5.75 -12.45 -10.44
CA ALA A 100 6.74 -11.78 -9.61
C ALA A 100 6.68 -12.22 -8.15
N VAL A 101 7.75 -11.96 -7.39
CA VAL A 101 7.70 -11.94 -5.93
C VAL A 101 7.00 -10.66 -5.51
N LEU A 102 5.98 -10.78 -4.66
CA LEU A 102 5.18 -9.67 -4.14
C LEU A 102 5.53 -9.46 -2.67
N ALA A 103 6.06 -8.31 -2.35
CA ALA A 103 6.48 -7.97 -0.98
C ALA A 103 5.87 -6.64 -0.54
N GLY A 104 5.46 -6.56 0.71
CA GLY A 104 4.89 -5.33 1.25
C GLY A 104 4.57 -5.41 2.73
N TYR A 105 4.26 -4.26 3.29
CA TYR A 105 3.76 -4.12 4.65
C TYR A 105 2.55 -3.19 4.65
N ASP A 106 1.68 -3.30 5.66
CA ASP A 106 0.48 -2.49 5.81
C ASP A 106 -0.37 -2.44 4.51
N TRP A 107 -0.61 -1.29 3.89
CA TRP A 107 -1.37 -1.19 2.62
C TRP A 107 -0.68 -1.96 1.48
N GLY A 108 0.64 -1.89 1.40
CA GLY A 108 1.41 -2.66 0.43
C GLY A 108 1.33 -4.16 0.67
N GLY A 109 1.32 -4.58 1.94
CA GLY A 109 1.05 -5.95 2.33
C GLY A 109 -0.36 -6.40 1.91
N ARG A 110 -1.38 -5.53 2.03
CA ARG A 110 -2.75 -5.80 1.53
C ARG A 110 -2.77 -6.00 0.02
N ALA A 111 -2.11 -5.12 -0.74
CA ALA A 111 -2.00 -5.26 -2.19
C ALA A 111 -1.38 -6.61 -2.58
N ALA A 112 -0.27 -6.96 -1.93
CA ALA A 112 0.44 -8.22 -2.18
C ALA A 112 -0.41 -9.46 -1.80
N CYS A 113 -1.07 -9.43 -0.62
CA CYS A 113 -1.92 -10.53 -0.16
C CYS A 113 -3.14 -10.72 -1.06
N VAL A 114 -3.84 -9.64 -1.46
CA VAL A 114 -4.99 -9.72 -2.39
C VAL A 114 -4.56 -10.28 -3.74
N ALA A 115 -3.44 -9.79 -4.30
CA ALA A 115 -2.93 -10.28 -5.56
C ALA A 115 -2.55 -11.77 -5.48
N ALA A 116 -1.87 -12.19 -4.41
CA ALA A 116 -1.48 -13.58 -4.18
C ALA A 116 -2.68 -14.50 -4.02
N ALA A 117 -3.69 -14.09 -3.25
CA ALA A 117 -4.89 -14.89 -2.99
C ALA A 117 -5.76 -15.09 -4.23
N LEU A 118 -6.02 -13.99 -4.96
CA LEU A 118 -6.99 -14.01 -6.07
C LEU A 118 -6.37 -14.36 -7.42
N TRP A 119 -5.06 -14.17 -7.57
CA TRP A 119 -4.31 -14.47 -8.79
C TRP A 119 -3.00 -15.20 -8.49
N PRO A 120 -3.05 -16.40 -7.86
CA PRO A 120 -1.86 -17.11 -7.39
C PRO A 120 -0.85 -17.42 -8.50
N LYS A 121 -1.32 -17.55 -9.74
CA LYS A 121 -0.42 -17.74 -10.91
C LYS A 121 0.49 -16.54 -11.19
N ARG A 122 0.12 -15.34 -10.70
CA ARG A 122 0.89 -14.10 -10.84
C ARG A 122 1.91 -13.92 -9.71
N CYS A 123 1.79 -14.70 -8.63
CA CYS A 123 2.64 -14.63 -7.45
C CYS A 123 3.67 -15.74 -7.46
N ALA A 124 4.96 -15.42 -7.54
CA ALA A 124 6.08 -16.35 -7.41
C ALA A 124 6.46 -16.60 -5.95
N GLY A 125 6.15 -15.68 -5.07
CA GLY A 125 6.36 -15.72 -3.63
C GLY A 125 5.73 -14.49 -2.99
N LEU A 126 5.31 -14.62 -1.74
CA LEU A 126 4.70 -13.54 -0.96
C LEU A 126 5.55 -13.25 0.29
N VAL A 127 5.89 -11.98 0.48
CA VAL A 127 6.47 -11.48 1.73
C VAL A 127 5.53 -10.42 2.28
N SER A 128 4.81 -10.73 3.36
CA SER A 128 3.90 -9.80 4.02
C SER A 128 4.39 -9.53 5.43
N LEU A 129 4.80 -8.29 5.68
CA LEU A 129 5.18 -7.83 7.02
C LEU A 129 3.94 -7.37 7.78
N ASN A 130 3.92 -7.56 9.10
CA ASN A 130 2.78 -7.30 9.98
C ASN A 130 1.57 -8.21 9.70
N SER A 131 1.82 -9.52 9.43
CA SER A 131 0.83 -10.58 9.24
C SER A 131 0.11 -10.58 7.88
N TYR A 132 -0.89 -11.48 7.78
CA TYR A 132 -1.79 -11.56 6.64
C TYR A 132 -2.76 -10.37 6.64
N ASN A 133 -2.80 -9.65 5.52
CA ASN A 133 -3.40 -8.32 5.50
C ASN A 133 -4.75 -8.22 4.76
N ILE A 134 -5.44 -9.34 4.46
CA ILE A 134 -6.82 -9.26 3.95
C ILE A 134 -7.78 -9.16 5.12
N GLN A 135 -8.49 -8.05 5.20
CA GLN A 135 -9.42 -7.78 6.27
C GLN A 135 -10.82 -8.32 5.93
N ASN A 136 -11.42 -9.01 6.90
CA ASN A 136 -12.84 -9.35 6.84
C ASN A 136 -13.69 -8.15 7.26
N ILE A 137 -14.11 -7.34 6.31
CA ILE A 137 -14.91 -6.13 6.56
C ILE A 137 -16.24 -6.44 7.26
N SER A 138 -16.84 -7.61 7.01
CA SER A 138 -18.09 -7.98 7.67
C SER A 138 -17.95 -8.22 9.18
N ALA A 139 -16.74 -8.51 9.65
CA ALA A 139 -16.44 -8.67 11.07
C ALA A 139 -15.83 -7.42 11.71
N ALA A 140 -15.67 -6.34 10.95
CA ALA A 140 -14.96 -5.14 11.41
C ALA A 140 -15.67 -4.39 12.58
N MET A 141 -16.94 -4.68 12.83
CA MET A 141 -17.68 -4.11 13.96
C MET A 141 -17.55 -4.91 15.25
N THR A 142 -16.86 -6.06 15.22
CA THR A 142 -16.54 -6.80 16.43
C THR A 142 -15.34 -6.14 17.12
N PRO A 143 -15.48 -5.66 18.38
CA PRO A 143 -14.39 -4.99 19.07
C PRO A 143 -13.25 -5.96 19.39
N ASP A 144 -12.03 -5.44 19.40
CA ASP A 144 -10.82 -6.13 19.83
C ASP A 144 -10.51 -5.79 21.32
N THR A 145 -9.31 -6.12 21.81
CA THR A 145 -8.87 -5.72 23.15
C THR A 145 -8.73 -4.21 23.25
N ALA A 146 -8.86 -3.67 24.47
CA ALA A 146 -8.74 -2.22 24.69
C ALA A 146 -7.38 -1.65 24.22
N GLU A 147 -6.31 -2.43 24.34
CA GLU A 147 -4.97 -2.06 23.90
C GLU A 147 -4.89 -1.96 22.38
N ASN A 148 -5.48 -2.93 21.65
CA ASN A 148 -5.54 -2.91 20.20
C ASN A 148 -6.41 -1.76 19.69
N GLU A 149 -7.59 -1.56 20.29
CA GLU A 149 -8.48 -0.42 19.98
C GLU A 149 -7.77 0.91 20.20
N HIS A 150 -7.03 1.07 21.30
CA HIS A 150 -6.24 2.25 21.56
C HIS A 150 -5.16 2.47 20.48
N SER A 151 -4.51 1.41 20.00
CA SER A 151 -3.50 1.52 18.94
C SER A 151 -4.08 1.97 17.59
N LEU A 152 -5.37 1.72 17.37
CA LEU A 152 -6.11 2.04 16.15
C LEU A 152 -6.87 3.39 16.22
N TRP A 153 -6.65 4.20 17.27
CA TRP A 153 -7.35 5.46 17.50
C TRP A 153 -7.47 6.37 16.27
N TYR A 154 -6.43 6.40 15.43
CA TYR A 154 -6.38 7.24 14.22
C TYR A 154 -7.39 6.78 13.17
N GLN A 155 -7.71 5.48 13.10
CA GLN A 155 -8.73 4.96 12.20
C GLN A 155 -10.10 5.51 12.59
N TYR A 156 -10.45 5.47 13.89
CA TYR A 156 -11.71 6.04 14.39
C TYR A 156 -11.77 7.55 14.23
N TYR A 157 -10.66 8.24 14.37
CA TYR A 157 -10.57 9.66 14.09
C TYR A 157 -10.96 9.95 12.64
N PHE A 158 -10.48 9.16 11.67
CA PHE A 158 -10.77 9.28 10.25
C PHE A 158 -12.22 8.90 9.88
N HIS A 159 -12.97 8.22 10.74
CA HIS A 159 -14.40 7.96 10.52
C HIS A 159 -15.23 9.26 10.54
N SER A 160 -14.77 10.28 11.25
CA SER A 160 -15.46 11.56 11.42
C SER A 160 -15.04 12.60 10.37
N GLU A 161 -15.91 13.60 10.12
CA GLU A 161 -15.52 14.76 9.31
C GLU A 161 -14.44 15.62 10.00
N ARG A 162 -14.38 15.60 11.33
CA ARG A 162 -13.30 16.22 12.09
C ARG A 162 -11.95 15.59 11.76
N GLY A 163 -11.88 14.27 11.62
CA GLY A 163 -10.67 13.55 11.24
C GLY A 163 -10.23 13.86 9.82
N ARG A 164 -11.18 13.94 8.88
CA ARG A 164 -10.92 14.40 7.52
C ARG A 164 -10.34 15.81 7.50
N ALA A 165 -10.99 16.74 8.20
CA ALA A 165 -10.53 18.11 8.29
C ALA A 165 -9.14 18.23 8.92
N GLY A 166 -8.85 17.47 9.99
CA GLY A 166 -7.55 17.43 10.63
C GLY A 166 -6.42 16.94 9.72
N LEU A 167 -6.67 15.84 9.00
CA LEU A 167 -5.70 15.32 8.02
C LEU A 167 -5.48 16.32 6.87
N THR A 168 -6.53 17.02 6.44
CA THR A 168 -6.44 18.05 5.39
C THR A 168 -5.62 19.25 5.86
N ALA A 169 -5.82 19.69 7.10
CA ALA A 169 -5.18 20.89 7.65
C ALA A 169 -3.66 20.72 7.81
N ASP A 170 -3.21 19.56 8.33
CA ASP A 170 -1.77 19.29 8.48
C ASP A 170 -1.48 17.78 8.45
N ARG A 171 -1.43 17.24 7.24
CA ARG A 171 -1.12 15.84 7.00
C ARG A 171 0.29 15.45 7.43
N ARG A 172 1.24 16.38 7.34
CA ARG A 172 2.63 16.12 7.73
C ARG A 172 2.77 15.99 9.24
N ALA A 173 2.21 16.89 10.03
CA ALA A 173 2.23 16.77 11.48
C ALA A 173 1.51 15.51 11.94
N PHE A 174 0.36 15.17 11.34
CA PHE A 174 -0.38 13.95 11.66
C PHE A 174 0.45 12.69 11.38
N CYS A 175 1.01 12.55 10.18
CA CYS A 175 1.83 11.40 9.81
C CYS A 175 3.12 11.31 10.65
N ARG A 176 3.74 12.44 10.98
CA ARG A 176 4.91 12.52 11.89
C ARG A 176 4.58 12.00 13.29
N LEU A 177 3.38 12.32 13.80
CA LEU A 177 2.91 11.78 15.07
C LEU A 177 2.78 10.25 15.02
N LEU A 178 2.18 9.70 13.95
CA LEU A 178 2.07 8.25 13.79
C LEU A 178 3.45 7.57 13.74
N TRP A 179 4.42 8.13 13.03
CA TRP A 179 5.78 7.58 13.02
C TRP A 179 6.39 7.50 14.43
N LYS A 180 6.23 8.56 15.21
CA LYS A 180 6.72 8.60 16.61
C LYS A 180 6.04 7.56 17.51
N LEU A 181 4.73 7.40 17.34
CA LEU A 181 3.95 6.46 18.15
C LEU A 181 4.24 4.99 17.80
N TRP A 182 4.40 4.69 16.51
CA TRP A 182 4.59 3.31 16.04
C TRP A 182 6.03 2.83 16.09
N SER A 183 6.98 3.76 16.09
CA SER A 183 8.41 3.45 16.11
C SER A 183 9.14 4.27 17.16
N PRO A 184 8.80 4.13 18.47
CA PRO A 184 9.29 5.00 19.52
C PRO A 184 10.80 4.89 19.76
N THR A 185 11.41 3.77 19.38
CA THR A 185 12.87 3.52 19.53
C THR A 185 13.65 3.85 18.27
N TRP A 186 12.99 4.10 17.14
CA TRP A 186 13.67 4.44 15.90
C TRP A 186 14.16 5.88 15.93
N GLN A 187 15.48 6.05 15.90
CA GLN A 187 16.10 7.36 15.82
C GLN A 187 16.20 7.79 14.36
N TRP A 188 15.36 8.74 13.97
CA TRP A 188 15.37 9.34 12.63
C TRP A 188 15.43 10.86 12.74
N ASP A 189 16.11 11.48 11.79
CA ASP A 189 16.17 12.92 11.67
C ASP A 189 15.06 13.48 10.76
N ASP A 190 14.88 14.79 10.78
CA ASP A 190 13.86 15.45 10.00
C ASP A 190 14.03 15.22 8.49
N THR A 191 15.25 15.01 7.99
CA THR A 191 15.49 14.78 6.56
C THR A 191 14.92 13.46 6.09
N VAL A 192 14.91 12.43 6.94
CA VAL A 192 14.29 11.13 6.66
C VAL A 192 12.77 11.28 6.53
N PHE A 193 12.14 11.97 7.49
CA PHE A 193 10.70 12.19 7.45
C PHE A 193 10.29 13.08 6.27
N GLU A 194 10.93 14.25 6.09
CA GLU A 194 10.55 15.21 5.04
C GLU A 194 10.66 14.62 3.63
N ARG A 195 11.60 13.70 3.42
CA ARG A 195 11.71 12.96 2.16
C ARG A 195 10.46 12.15 1.86
N SER A 196 9.98 11.38 2.83
CA SER A 196 8.74 10.61 2.69
C SER A 196 7.51 11.49 2.72
N ALA A 197 7.52 12.55 3.52
CA ALA A 197 6.40 13.47 3.67
C ALA A 197 6.03 14.21 2.37
N ALA A 198 6.99 14.38 1.46
CA ALA A 198 6.70 14.91 0.12
C ALA A 198 5.67 14.04 -0.65
N ALA A 199 5.59 12.75 -0.36
CA ALA A 199 4.60 11.88 -0.97
C ALA A 199 3.16 12.15 -0.49
N PHE A 200 2.99 12.74 0.69
CA PHE A 200 1.68 13.09 1.25
C PHE A 200 1.08 14.35 0.62
N ASP A 201 1.87 15.13 -0.12
CA ASP A 201 1.40 16.31 -0.85
C ASP A 201 0.59 15.95 -2.12
N ASN A 202 0.46 14.66 -2.42
CA ASN A 202 -0.41 14.17 -3.47
C ASN A 202 -1.85 14.71 -3.27
N PRO A 203 -2.50 15.29 -4.31
CA PRO A 203 -3.82 15.88 -4.18
C PRO A 203 -4.90 14.87 -3.77
N ASP A 204 -4.74 13.60 -4.11
CA ASP A 204 -5.70 12.54 -3.81
C ASP A 204 -5.41 11.85 -2.45
N PHE A 205 -4.33 12.24 -1.73
CA PHE A 205 -3.90 11.58 -0.51
C PHE A 205 -5.00 11.51 0.56
N VAL A 206 -5.61 12.65 0.87
CA VAL A 206 -6.65 12.71 1.92
C VAL A 206 -7.85 11.87 1.54
N ASP A 207 -8.33 11.96 0.31
CA ASP A 207 -9.51 11.22 -0.15
C ASP A 207 -9.29 9.72 -0.10
N VAL A 208 -8.14 9.25 -0.59
CA VAL A 208 -7.79 7.82 -0.58
C VAL A 208 -7.63 7.31 0.85
N VAL A 209 -6.96 8.07 1.73
CA VAL A 209 -6.75 7.67 3.13
C VAL A 209 -8.07 7.60 3.89
N ILE A 210 -8.90 8.63 3.82
CA ILE A 210 -10.20 8.67 4.50
C ILE A 210 -11.11 7.55 3.98
N HIS A 211 -11.18 7.35 2.66
CA HIS A 211 -11.94 6.26 2.08
C HIS A 211 -11.47 4.90 2.61
N SER A 212 -10.16 4.65 2.62
CA SER A 212 -9.60 3.38 3.08
C SER A 212 -10.05 3.02 4.51
N TYR A 213 -9.92 3.96 5.44
CA TYR A 213 -10.25 3.70 6.85
C TYR A 213 -11.76 3.66 7.12
N ARG A 214 -12.58 4.37 6.35
CA ARG A 214 -14.05 4.26 6.42
C ARG A 214 -14.55 2.96 5.79
N HIS A 215 -14.00 2.57 4.65
CA HIS A 215 -14.41 1.35 3.94
C HIS A 215 -14.10 0.09 4.76
N ARG A 216 -12.98 0.05 5.47
CA ARG A 216 -12.59 -1.08 6.33
C ARG A 216 -13.59 -1.40 7.43
N PHE A 217 -14.38 -0.42 7.85
CA PHE A 217 -15.42 -0.55 8.86
C PHE A 217 -16.84 -0.51 8.26
N GLY A 218 -16.95 -0.59 6.94
CA GLY A 218 -18.25 -0.61 6.25
C GLY A 218 -19.02 0.72 6.31
N LEU A 219 -18.34 1.83 6.63
CA LEU A 219 -18.96 3.16 6.77
C LEU A 219 -19.19 3.85 5.43
N VAL A 220 -18.49 3.43 4.38
CA VAL A 220 -18.66 3.90 3.00
C VAL A 220 -18.62 2.73 2.04
N ALA A 221 -19.29 2.87 0.90
CA ALA A 221 -19.24 1.88 -0.17
C ALA A 221 -17.87 1.87 -0.85
N GLY A 222 -17.44 0.70 -1.33
CA GLY A 222 -16.31 0.56 -2.23
C GLY A 222 -16.69 0.88 -3.68
N ASP A 223 -15.72 0.71 -4.57
CA ASP A 223 -15.92 0.84 -6.01
C ASP A 223 -16.81 -0.32 -6.52
N LEU A 224 -17.86 0.01 -7.24
CA LEU A 224 -18.79 -0.98 -7.78
C LEU A 224 -18.11 -1.98 -8.73
N GLU A 225 -17.12 -1.54 -9.48
CA GLU A 225 -16.33 -2.38 -10.38
C GLU A 225 -15.51 -3.43 -9.61
N LEU A 226 -15.17 -3.15 -8.34
CA LEU A 226 -14.35 -4.02 -7.49
C LEU A 226 -15.16 -4.92 -6.53
N LEU A 227 -16.50 -4.77 -6.48
CA LEU A 227 -17.36 -5.55 -5.57
C LEU A 227 -17.18 -7.07 -5.70
N LYS A 228 -16.96 -7.57 -6.91
CA LYS A 228 -16.74 -9.01 -7.14
C LYS A 228 -15.40 -9.46 -6.57
N ILE A 229 -14.38 -8.61 -6.65
CA ILE A 229 -13.04 -8.87 -6.13
C ILE A 229 -13.09 -8.87 -4.59
N GLU A 230 -13.73 -7.88 -3.98
CA GLU A 230 -13.92 -7.82 -2.53
C GLU A 230 -14.68 -9.06 -1.99
N LYS A 231 -15.72 -9.52 -2.70
CA LYS A 231 -16.47 -10.72 -2.31
C LYS A 231 -15.64 -11.99 -2.41
N ARG A 232 -14.80 -12.13 -3.41
CA ARG A 232 -13.89 -13.27 -3.57
C ARG A 232 -12.83 -13.30 -2.46
N GLY A 233 -12.24 -12.16 -2.13
CA GLY A 233 -11.28 -12.06 -1.02
C GLY A 233 -11.82 -12.52 0.34
N LYS A 234 -13.17 -12.56 0.51
CA LYS A 234 -13.83 -13.08 1.71
C LYS A 234 -13.96 -14.59 1.73
N SER A 235 -14.06 -15.24 0.57
CA SER A 235 -14.36 -16.67 0.45
C SER A 235 -13.13 -17.55 0.25
N ASP A 236 -12.06 -17.03 -0.34
CA ASP A 236 -10.90 -17.81 -0.75
C ASP A 236 -9.73 -17.69 0.25
N ASN A 237 -9.95 -18.14 1.49
CA ASN A 237 -8.88 -18.25 2.50
C ASN A 237 -7.89 -19.41 2.22
N ASP A 238 -8.02 -20.13 1.10
CA ASP A 238 -7.13 -21.23 0.76
C ASP A 238 -5.96 -20.75 -0.10
N ILE A 239 -4.88 -20.33 0.59
CA ILE A 239 -3.62 -19.96 -0.05
C ILE A 239 -2.67 -21.16 0.03
N SER A 240 -3.11 -22.33 -0.43
CA SER A 240 -2.29 -23.51 -0.52
C SER A 240 -1.21 -23.30 -1.60
N GLY A 241 0.05 -23.40 -1.21
CA GLY A 241 1.21 -23.35 -2.11
C GLY A 241 1.98 -22.03 -2.19
N ILE A 242 1.66 -21.04 -1.36
CA ILE A 242 2.43 -19.80 -1.24
C ILE A 242 3.30 -19.87 0.01
N TYR A 243 4.63 -19.76 -0.17
CA TYR A 243 5.57 -19.71 0.95
C TYR A 243 5.49 -18.33 1.63
N TYR A 244 5.15 -18.31 2.92
CA TYR A 244 5.18 -17.12 3.76
C TYR A 244 6.55 -16.96 4.40
N CYS A 245 7.14 -15.79 4.32
CA CYS A 245 8.09 -15.32 5.29
C CYS A 245 7.38 -14.26 6.14
N LEU A 246 6.95 -14.66 7.33
CA LEU A 246 6.48 -13.76 8.38
C LEU A 246 7.72 -13.37 9.20
N ILE A 247 8.10 -12.13 9.18
CA ILE A 247 9.11 -11.55 10.05
C ILE A 247 8.42 -10.59 11.00
#